data_32014052a3c28ba50d79263b81e6f584
#
_entry.id   32014052a3c28ba50d79263b81e6f584
#
_cell.length_a   1.000
_cell.length_b   1.000
_cell.length_c   1.000
_cell.angle_alpha   90.00
_cell.angle_beta   90.00
_cell.angle_gamma   90.00
#
_symmetry.space_group_name_H-M   'P 1'
#
loop_
_entity.id
_entity.type
_entity.pdbx_description
1 polymer ?
#
loop_
_entity_poly.entity_id
_entity_poly.type
_entity_poly.pdbx_seq_one_letter_code
_entity_poly.pdbx_strand_id
1 'polypeptide(L)'
;MSDVTFRLARLGEDRAIIDFINENFDMRLPLLNRPELYRHYYAGRGGVPQFAVAEQDGQYVSAAGYILANTARRPDVWVSVWVAAKGHNGVGLELMNALPGLLHANVVACNNIRPNTCTFYQFLGWQAGRIPHYYRLGRRSDYQLAKPLHYVLPPVQRDLGLEKIESAADLIPLGMPPTSHTPHKDTWYLRRRYFHYPYFHYDVWAAREHGKLLAYVVTRTVTAKETGCVPVVRLVDFIGEDQVLPRLGAALDAILRHTDAEYMDCYNVGIPAEIWQTAGFTERVEGDGCIIPNYLTPPLRDNTEYYYFTNKPENFVLFKADGDQDRPNLT
;
A
#
# COMPACT_ATOMS: atom_id res chain seq x y z
N MET A 1 -21.98 -19.95 -27.64
CA MET A 1 -20.76 -19.54 -26.92
C MET A 1 -20.77 -20.29 -25.62
N SER A 2 -19.66 -20.93 -25.26
CA SER A 2 -19.56 -21.62 -23.97
C SER A 2 -19.57 -20.57 -22.86
N ASP A 3 -20.23 -20.90 -21.74
CA ASP A 3 -20.35 -20.00 -20.60
C ASP A 3 -18.99 -19.84 -19.90
N VAL A 4 -18.67 -18.60 -19.51
CA VAL A 4 -17.49 -18.30 -18.69
C VAL A 4 -17.84 -18.56 -17.22
N THR A 5 -16.98 -19.32 -16.54
CA THR A 5 -17.11 -19.61 -15.11
C THR A 5 -16.10 -18.81 -14.30
N PHE A 6 -16.60 -18.10 -13.28
CA PHE A 6 -15.77 -17.34 -12.33
C PHE A 6 -15.63 -18.11 -11.02
N ARG A 7 -14.41 -18.32 -10.56
CA ARG A 7 -14.15 -19.06 -9.32
C ARG A 7 -12.85 -18.66 -8.65
N LEU A 8 -12.69 -19.05 -7.39
CA LEU A 8 -11.39 -18.98 -6.73
C LEU A 8 -10.48 -20.13 -7.21
N ALA A 9 -9.19 -19.90 -7.17
CA ALA A 9 -8.17 -20.90 -7.46
C ALA A 9 -8.24 -22.07 -6.48
N ARG A 10 -7.86 -23.25 -6.94
CA ARG A 10 -7.80 -24.49 -6.16
C ARG A 10 -6.35 -24.83 -5.80
N LEU A 11 -6.18 -25.69 -4.83
CA LEU A 11 -4.87 -26.22 -4.45
C LEU A 11 -4.16 -26.84 -5.66
N GLY A 12 -2.91 -26.48 -5.90
CA GLY A 12 -2.08 -27.01 -6.99
C GLY A 12 -2.24 -26.29 -8.33
N GLU A 13 -3.10 -25.25 -8.44
CA GLU A 13 -3.27 -24.47 -9.69
C GLU A 13 -2.26 -23.30 -9.81
N ASP A 14 -1.44 -23.06 -8.80
CA ASP A 14 -0.50 -21.93 -8.74
C ASP A 14 0.40 -21.85 -9.98
N ARG A 15 0.98 -22.97 -10.43
CA ARG A 15 1.86 -22.98 -11.60
C ARG A 15 1.12 -22.62 -12.88
N ALA A 16 -0.04 -23.22 -13.13
CA ALA A 16 -0.83 -22.95 -14.32
C ALA A 16 -1.33 -21.50 -14.38
N ILE A 17 -1.74 -20.93 -13.22
CA ILE A 17 -2.17 -19.54 -13.14
C ILE A 17 -0.97 -18.59 -13.38
N ILE A 18 0.20 -18.87 -12.81
CA ILE A 18 1.42 -18.05 -13.02
C ILE A 18 1.83 -18.07 -14.49
N ASP A 19 1.83 -19.26 -15.14
CA ASP A 19 2.17 -19.38 -16.55
C ASP A 19 1.17 -18.60 -17.41
N PHE A 20 -0.14 -18.71 -17.15
CA PHE A 20 -1.16 -17.92 -17.84
C PHE A 20 -0.93 -16.41 -17.69
N ILE A 21 -0.61 -15.93 -16.48
CA ILE A 21 -0.34 -14.50 -16.26
C ILE A 21 0.91 -14.06 -17.00
N ASN A 22 2.01 -14.84 -16.96
CA ASN A 22 3.27 -14.52 -17.66
C ASN A 22 3.10 -14.48 -19.18
N GLU A 23 2.19 -15.27 -19.76
CA GLU A 23 1.90 -15.29 -21.20
C GLU A 23 1.06 -14.09 -21.65
N ASN A 24 0.22 -13.55 -20.76
CA ASN A 24 -0.74 -12.50 -21.08
C ASN A 24 -0.40 -11.13 -20.47
N PHE A 25 0.69 -11.01 -19.72
CA PHE A 25 1.19 -9.76 -19.17
C PHE A 25 2.44 -9.30 -19.94
N ASP A 26 2.62 -7.98 -20.08
CA ASP A 26 3.70 -7.39 -20.89
C ASP A 26 5.11 -7.70 -20.36
N MET A 27 5.23 -8.16 -19.12
CA MET A 27 6.50 -8.51 -18.48
C MET A 27 6.33 -9.64 -17.45
N ARG A 28 7.40 -10.37 -17.19
CA ARG A 28 7.44 -11.30 -16.06
C ARG A 28 7.44 -10.53 -14.75
N LEU A 29 6.42 -10.74 -13.92
CA LEU A 29 6.28 -10.07 -12.64
C LEU A 29 7.14 -10.75 -11.57
N PRO A 30 8.11 -10.05 -10.94
CA PRO A 30 8.90 -10.63 -9.85
C PRO A 30 8.05 -11.16 -8.69
N LEU A 31 6.89 -10.54 -8.41
CA LEU A 31 5.95 -10.97 -7.38
C LEU A 31 5.46 -12.42 -7.55
N LEU A 32 5.34 -12.89 -8.79
CA LEU A 32 4.87 -14.23 -9.11
C LEU A 32 6.03 -15.21 -9.33
N ASN A 33 7.16 -14.71 -9.83
CA ASN A 33 8.26 -15.55 -10.32
C ASN A 33 9.41 -15.70 -9.31
N ARG A 34 9.40 -14.96 -8.20
CA ARG A 34 10.33 -15.16 -7.08
C ARG A 34 9.62 -15.89 -5.93
N PRO A 35 10.10 -17.06 -5.53
CA PRO A 35 9.41 -17.91 -4.55
C PRO A 35 9.12 -17.23 -3.21
N GLU A 36 10.02 -16.38 -2.72
CA GLU A 36 9.85 -15.64 -1.47
C GLU A 36 8.76 -14.59 -1.56
N LEU A 37 8.62 -13.89 -2.69
CA LEU A 37 7.55 -12.91 -2.92
C LEU A 37 6.22 -13.61 -3.16
N TYR A 38 6.21 -14.66 -3.98
CA TYR A 38 5.01 -15.46 -4.20
C TYR A 38 4.46 -16.00 -2.88
N ARG A 39 5.31 -16.62 -2.05
CA ARG A 39 4.90 -17.11 -0.72
C ARG A 39 4.39 -15.99 0.18
N HIS A 40 5.03 -14.82 0.12
CA HIS A 40 4.61 -13.67 0.93
C HIS A 40 3.26 -13.13 0.49
N TYR A 41 2.99 -12.99 -0.79
CA TYR A 41 1.78 -12.30 -1.29
C TYR A 41 0.63 -13.24 -1.61
N TYR A 42 0.90 -14.42 -2.18
CA TYR A 42 -0.14 -15.24 -2.80
C TYR A 42 -0.33 -16.64 -2.21
N ALA A 43 0.58 -17.13 -1.38
CA ALA A 43 0.38 -18.39 -0.70
C ALA A 43 -0.63 -18.21 0.44
N GLY A 44 -1.85 -18.67 0.22
CA GLY A 44 -2.95 -18.64 1.17
C GLY A 44 -2.87 -19.77 2.18
N ARG A 45 -3.90 -19.84 3.02
CA ARG A 45 -4.01 -20.87 4.05
C ARG A 45 -4.11 -22.27 3.41
N GLY A 46 -3.33 -23.21 3.93
CA GLY A 46 -3.30 -24.59 3.40
C GLY A 46 -2.63 -24.72 2.03
N GLY A 47 -1.88 -23.68 1.56
CA GLY A 47 -1.22 -23.69 0.26
C GLY A 47 -2.14 -23.37 -0.92
N VAL A 48 -3.39 -23.00 -0.68
CA VAL A 48 -4.31 -22.57 -1.75
C VAL A 48 -3.85 -21.21 -2.27
N PRO A 49 -3.62 -21.04 -3.59
CA PRO A 49 -3.17 -19.77 -4.15
C PRO A 49 -4.26 -18.70 -4.07
N GLN A 50 -3.88 -17.49 -3.70
CA GLN A 50 -4.78 -16.33 -3.57
C GLN A 50 -5.06 -15.69 -4.93
N PHE A 51 -5.80 -16.42 -5.79
CA PHE A 51 -6.25 -15.96 -7.11
C PHE A 51 -7.74 -16.25 -7.31
N ALA A 52 -8.37 -15.36 -8.08
CA ALA A 52 -9.64 -15.64 -8.74
C ALA A 52 -9.37 -15.81 -10.24
N VAL A 53 -10.07 -16.70 -10.89
CA VAL A 53 -9.91 -17.03 -12.31
C VAL A 53 -11.24 -17.01 -13.04
N ALA A 54 -11.21 -16.63 -14.31
CA ALA A 54 -12.27 -16.87 -15.27
C ALA A 54 -11.84 -18.02 -16.20
N GLU A 55 -12.68 -18.99 -16.36
CA GLU A 55 -12.42 -20.19 -17.14
C GLU A 55 -13.49 -20.38 -18.22
N GLN A 56 -13.06 -20.67 -19.44
CA GLN A 56 -13.93 -20.99 -20.57
C GLN A 56 -13.34 -22.19 -21.31
N ASP A 57 -14.14 -23.21 -21.60
CA ASP A 57 -13.72 -24.45 -22.26
C ASP A 57 -12.50 -25.13 -21.61
N GLY A 58 -12.39 -25.05 -20.27
CA GLY A 58 -11.28 -25.62 -19.51
C GLY A 58 -9.97 -24.83 -19.60
N GLN A 59 -9.99 -23.61 -20.16
CA GLN A 59 -8.83 -22.73 -20.28
C GLN A 59 -9.02 -21.46 -19.46
N TYR A 60 -7.95 -20.95 -18.84
CA TYR A 60 -8.01 -19.64 -18.20
C TYR A 60 -8.11 -18.54 -19.25
N VAL A 61 -9.07 -17.64 -19.07
CA VAL A 61 -9.29 -16.45 -19.91
C VAL A 61 -9.09 -15.13 -19.14
N SER A 62 -9.10 -15.18 -17.81
CA SER A 62 -8.68 -14.08 -16.94
C SER A 62 -8.22 -14.59 -15.59
N ALA A 63 -7.32 -13.84 -14.94
CA ALA A 63 -6.87 -14.11 -13.58
C ALA A 63 -6.65 -12.81 -12.81
N ALA A 64 -7.00 -12.82 -11.51
CA ALA A 64 -6.77 -11.72 -10.59
C ALA A 64 -6.16 -12.26 -9.28
N GLY A 65 -4.96 -11.79 -8.94
CA GLY A 65 -4.32 -12.07 -7.66
C GLY A 65 -4.81 -11.11 -6.59
N TYR A 66 -5.02 -11.61 -5.37
CA TYR A 66 -5.44 -10.80 -4.25
C TYR A 66 -4.61 -11.05 -3.00
N ILE A 67 -4.56 -10.06 -2.13
CA ILE A 67 -3.82 -10.05 -0.86
C ILE A 67 -4.80 -9.71 0.25
N LEU A 68 -4.81 -10.51 1.32
CA LEU A 68 -5.67 -10.26 2.47
C LEU A 68 -5.13 -9.12 3.33
N ALA A 69 -5.98 -8.18 3.70
CA ALA A 69 -5.68 -7.14 4.70
C ALA A 69 -5.97 -7.61 6.14
N ASN A 70 -6.76 -8.69 6.29
CA ASN A 70 -7.07 -9.29 7.60
C ASN A 70 -7.50 -10.75 7.44
N THR A 71 -7.70 -11.41 8.56
CA THR A 71 -8.13 -12.82 8.64
C THR A 71 -9.60 -12.99 9.02
N ALA A 72 -10.41 -11.96 8.86
CA ALA A 72 -11.84 -11.99 9.17
C ALA A 72 -12.60 -12.96 8.27
N ARG A 73 -13.78 -13.40 8.72
CA ARG A 73 -14.69 -14.27 7.92
C ARG A 73 -15.15 -13.58 6.63
N ARG A 74 -15.31 -12.26 6.66
CA ARG A 74 -15.50 -11.38 5.50
C ARG A 74 -14.28 -10.50 5.38
N PRO A 75 -13.24 -10.96 4.67
CA PRO A 75 -11.96 -10.25 4.64
C PRO A 75 -12.05 -8.96 3.86
N ASP A 76 -11.14 -8.05 4.17
CA ASP A 76 -10.80 -6.95 3.30
C ASP A 76 -9.61 -7.37 2.44
N VAL A 77 -9.62 -7.02 1.16
CA VAL A 77 -8.62 -7.50 0.20
C VAL A 77 -8.08 -6.41 -0.70
N TRP A 78 -6.82 -6.56 -1.07
CA TRP A 78 -6.15 -5.78 -2.08
C TRP A 78 -5.99 -6.62 -3.35
N VAL A 79 -6.45 -6.09 -4.48
CA VAL A 79 -6.10 -6.66 -5.78
C VAL A 79 -4.66 -6.24 -6.11
N SER A 80 -3.88 -7.16 -6.61
CA SER A 80 -2.47 -6.96 -6.94
C SER A 80 -2.24 -7.04 -8.45
N VAL A 81 -2.33 -8.23 -9.03
CA VAL A 81 -2.20 -8.47 -10.46
C VAL A 81 -3.56 -8.81 -11.05
N TRP A 82 -3.82 -8.28 -12.24
CA TRP A 82 -5.02 -8.61 -12.98
C TRP A 82 -4.70 -8.63 -14.48
N VAL A 83 -5.11 -9.70 -15.16
CA VAL A 83 -4.88 -9.89 -16.59
C VAL A 83 -6.05 -10.64 -17.23
N ALA A 84 -6.32 -10.33 -18.49
CA ALA A 84 -7.24 -11.10 -19.34
C ALA A 84 -6.53 -11.48 -20.64
N ALA A 85 -6.86 -12.64 -21.18
CA ALA A 85 -6.36 -13.13 -22.45
C ALA A 85 -6.85 -12.24 -23.60
N LYS A 86 -6.01 -12.06 -24.62
CA LYS A 86 -6.39 -11.32 -25.83
C LYS A 86 -7.58 -12.00 -26.53
N GLY A 87 -8.51 -11.20 -27.01
CA GLY A 87 -9.72 -11.69 -27.68
C GLY A 87 -10.91 -11.96 -26.73
N HIS A 88 -10.71 -11.95 -25.41
CA HIS A 88 -11.77 -12.12 -24.40
C HIS A 88 -12.17 -10.76 -23.80
N ASN A 89 -12.66 -9.86 -24.65
CA ASN A 89 -13.04 -8.49 -24.24
C ASN A 89 -14.16 -8.53 -23.19
N GLY A 90 -13.96 -7.80 -22.09
CA GLY A 90 -14.92 -7.67 -21.00
C GLY A 90 -14.78 -8.70 -19.89
N VAL A 91 -14.31 -9.93 -20.17
CA VAL A 91 -14.23 -11.04 -19.17
C VAL A 91 -13.40 -10.64 -17.94
N GLY A 92 -12.31 -9.90 -18.14
CA GLY A 92 -11.52 -9.42 -17.03
C GLY A 92 -12.30 -8.46 -16.11
N LEU A 93 -13.11 -7.57 -16.69
CA LEU A 93 -13.95 -6.66 -15.90
C LEU A 93 -15.08 -7.41 -15.18
N GLU A 94 -15.65 -8.43 -15.82
CA GLU A 94 -16.64 -9.30 -15.20
C GLU A 94 -16.03 -10.10 -14.03
N LEU A 95 -14.78 -10.60 -14.16
CA LEU A 95 -14.06 -11.21 -13.04
C LEU A 95 -13.88 -10.24 -11.88
N MET A 96 -13.50 -8.99 -12.17
CA MET A 96 -13.36 -7.96 -11.13
C MET A 96 -14.70 -7.67 -10.44
N ASN A 97 -15.80 -7.60 -11.20
CA ASN A 97 -17.13 -7.42 -10.66
C ASN A 97 -17.59 -8.62 -9.79
N ALA A 98 -17.19 -9.84 -10.15
CA ALA A 98 -17.51 -11.05 -9.39
C ALA A 98 -16.67 -11.21 -8.12
N LEU A 99 -15.48 -10.61 -8.07
CA LEU A 99 -14.48 -10.84 -7.03
C LEU A 99 -14.98 -10.61 -5.59
N PRO A 100 -15.72 -9.52 -5.27
CA PRO A 100 -16.27 -9.32 -3.93
C PRO A 100 -17.18 -10.46 -3.47
N GLY A 101 -18.02 -10.96 -4.39
CA GLY A 101 -18.91 -12.10 -4.12
C GLY A 101 -18.17 -13.42 -3.93
N LEU A 102 -17.19 -13.71 -4.80
CA LEU A 102 -16.39 -14.93 -4.72
C LEU A 102 -15.60 -15.02 -3.40
N LEU A 103 -15.09 -13.90 -2.92
CA LEU A 103 -14.32 -13.82 -1.68
C LEU A 103 -15.19 -13.62 -0.43
N HIS A 104 -16.48 -13.35 -0.59
CA HIS A 104 -17.32 -12.81 0.48
C HIS A 104 -16.66 -11.59 1.14
N ALA A 105 -15.93 -10.80 0.37
CA ALA A 105 -15.14 -9.67 0.88
C ALA A 105 -16.02 -8.52 1.36
N ASN A 106 -15.56 -7.85 2.44
CA ASN A 106 -16.18 -6.62 2.88
C ASN A 106 -15.69 -5.42 2.04
N VAL A 107 -14.39 -5.37 1.72
CA VAL A 107 -13.77 -4.39 0.85
C VAL A 107 -12.89 -5.07 -0.19
N VAL A 108 -12.96 -4.58 -1.44
CA VAL A 108 -12.02 -4.90 -2.51
C VAL A 108 -11.42 -3.59 -3.02
N ALA A 109 -10.12 -3.44 -2.90
CA ALA A 109 -9.41 -2.25 -3.30
C ALA A 109 -8.10 -2.58 -4.03
N CYS A 110 -7.50 -1.61 -4.67
CA CYS A 110 -6.17 -1.74 -5.28
C CYS A 110 -5.38 -0.45 -5.11
N ASN A 111 -4.11 -0.63 -4.81
CA ASN A 111 -3.11 0.43 -4.80
C ASN A 111 -2.29 0.35 -6.09
N ASN A 112 -2.09 1.48 -6.75
CA ASN A 112 -1.30 1.62 -7.98
C ASN A 112 -1.89 0.94 -9.22
N ILE A 113 -3.08 1.35 -9.61
CA ILE A 113 -3.67 1.04 -10.92
C ILE A 113 -3.11 1.99 -12.00
N ARG A 114 -3.25 1.60 -13.27
CA ARG A 114 -2.93 2.49 -14.38
C ARG A 114 -3.98 3.60 -14.49
N PRO A 115 -3.61 4.87 -14.74
CA PRO A 115 -4.56 5.99 -14.80
C PRO A 115 -5.72 5.77 -15.76
N ASN A 116 -5.43 5.19 -16.93
CA ASN A 116 -6.42 4.90 -17.97
C ASN A 116 -7.40 3.78 -17.60
N THR A 117 -7.17 3.05 -16.51
CA THR A 117 -8.10 2.02 -16.02
C THR A 117 -9.12 2.55 -15.00
N CYS A 118 -8.97 3.79 -14.52
CA CYS A 118 -9.93 4.39 -13.57
C CYS A 118 -11.36 4.33 -14.07
N THR A 119 -11.58 4.62 -15.36
CA THR A 119 -12.92 4.60 -15.98
C THR A 119 -13.58 3.22 -15.95
N PHE A 120 -12.79 2.12 -15.99
CA PHE A 120 -13.33 0.77 -15.90
C PHE A 120 -13.93 0.49 -14.51
N TYR A 121 -13.22 0.92 -13.44
CA TYR A 121 -13.72 0.74 -12.08
C TYR A 121 -14.90 1.68 -11.79
N GLN A 122 -14.87 2.91 -12.31
CA GLN A 122 -16.00 3.83 -12.22
C GLN A 122 -17.24 3.27 -12.93
N PHE A 123 -17.07 2.56 -14.06
CA PHE A 123 -18.18 1.86 -14.74
C PHE A 123 -18.79 0.75 -13.88
N LEU A 124 -18.00 0.09 -13.02
CA LEU A 124 -18.50 -0.86 -12.02
C LEU A 124 -19.22 -0.19 -10.83
N GLY A 125 -19.29 1.14 -10.79
CA GLY A 125 -19.80 1.90 -9.65
C GLY A 125 -18.82 2.02 -8.49
N TRP A 126 -17.52 1.73 -8.72
CA TRP A 126 -16.46 1.81 -7.72
C TRP A 126 -15.79 3.18 -7.75
N GLN A 127 -15.23 3.62 -6.63
CA GLN A 127 -14.43 4.83 -6.59
C GLN A 127 -13.01 4.53 -7.09
N ALA A 128 -12.49 5.39 -7.97
CA ALA A 128 -11.12 5.35 -8.44
C ALA A 128 -10.59 6.77 -8.63
N GLY A 129 -9.30 6.98 -8.36
CA GLY A 129 -8.68 8.29 -8.46
C GLY A 129 -7.18 8.30 -8.16
N ARG A 130 -6.61 9.50 -8.16
CA ARG A 130 -5.20 9.74 -7.81
C ARG A 130 -5.02 9.63 -6.29
N ILE A 131 -3.87 9.13 -5.86
CA ILE A 131 -3.45 9.09 -4.45
C ILE A 131 -2.70 10.39 -4.14
N PRO A 132 -3.18 11.25 -3.23
CA PRO A 132 -2.45 12.42 -2.76
C PRO A 132 -1.07 12.06 -2.19
N HIS A 133 -0.10 12.94 -2.44
CA HIS A 133 1.26 12.80 -1.95
C HIS A 133 1.55 13.91 -0.95
N TYR A 134 1.83 13.54 0.27
CA TYR A 134 2.17 14.44 1.38
C TYR A 134 3.65 14.34 1.68
N TYR A 135 4.27 15.46 2.06
CA TYR A 135 5.67 15.49 2.45
C TYR A 135 5.93 16.45 3.60
N ARG A 136 7.00 16.20 4.30
CA ARG A 136 7.55 17.04 5.35
C ARG A 136 9.06 17.14 5.17
N LEU A 137 9.60 18.35 5.11
CA LEU A 137 11.02 18.59 4.90
C LEU A 137 11.81 18.37 6.20
N GLY A 138 13.00 17.78 6.08
CA GLY A 138 14.02 17.81 7.11
C GLY A 138 14.63 19.21 7.27
N ARG A 139 15.24 19.49 8.42
CA ARG A 139 15.89 20.78 8.71
C ARG A 139 17.27 20.82 8.06
N ARG A 140 17.34 21.21 6.80
CA ARG A 140 18.56 21.31 6.01
C ARG A 140 18.70 22.69 5.39
N SER A 141 19.95 23.08 5.07
CA SER A 141 20.25 24.30 4.30
C SER A 141 20.05 24.10 2.79
N ASP A 142 20.19 22.85 2.32
CA ASP A 142 20.05 22.46 0.91
C ASP A 142 19.42 21.07 0.80
N TYR A 143 18.81 20.81 -0.35
CA TYR A 143 18.18 19.55 -0.69
C TYR A 143 18.82 18.97 -1.94
N GLN A 144 19.24 17.70 -1.87
CA GLN A 144 19.90 17.02 -2.97
C GLN A 144 18.93 16.23 -3.84
N LEU A 145 17.85 15.72 -3.23
CA LEU A 145 16.82 14.90 -3.87
C LEU A 145 15.56 15.73 -4.15
N ALA A 146 15.02 16.34 -3.10
CA ALA A 146 13.82 17.17 -3.21
C ALA A 146 14.12 18.53 -3.87
N LYS A 147 13.10 19.05 -4.57
CA LYS A 147 13.08 20.42 -5.06
C LYS A 147 11.80 21.09 -4.52
N PRO A 148 11.80 21.53 -3.24
CA PRO A 148 10.64 22.19 -2.68
C PRO A 148 10.48 23.60 -3.25
N LEU A 149 9.25 24.07 -3.45
CA LEU A 149 8.98 25.44 -3.89
C LEU A 149 9.13 26.44 -2.74
N HIS A 150 8.68 26.02 -1.56
CA HIS A 150 8.73 26.84 -0.36
C HIS A 150 9.33 26.04 0.78
N TYR A 151 10.25 26.66 1.49
CA TYR A 151 10.82 26.11 2.69
C TYR A 151 10.03 26.63 3.90
N VAL A 152 9.00 25.90 4.29
CA VAL A 152 8.23 26.18 5.50
C VAL A 152 8.25 24.93 6.37
N LEU A 153 8.80 25.08 7.58
CA LEU A 153 8.65 24.07 8.62
C LEU A 153 7.38 24.41 9.42
N PRO A 154 6.29 23.67 9.24
CA PRO A 154 5.08 23.97 9.96
C PRO A 154 5.26 23.73 11.46
N PRO A 155 4.60 24.51 12.31
CA PRO A 155 4.58 24.24 13.75
C PRO A 155 3.93 22.88 14.00
N VAL A 156 4.47 22.13 14.98
CA VAL A 156 3.96 20.81 15.32
C VAL A 156 3.59 20.72 16.80
N GLN A 157 2.54 19.98 17.09
CA GLN A 157 2.14 19.69 18.46
C GLN A 157 3.12 18.71 19.10
N ARG A 158 3.42 18.92 20.40
CA ARG A 158 4.28 18.08 21.24
C ARG A 158 3.41 17.37 22.27
N ASP A 159 2.57 16.46 21.80
CA ASP A 159 1.55 15.85 22.63
C ASP A 159 1.83 14.35 22.86
N LEU A 160 1.96 13.57 21.79
CA LEU A 160 2.22 12.15 21.88
C LEU A 160 3.63 11.78 21.43
N GLY A 161 4.24 10.82 22.13
CA GLY A 161 5.46 10.15 21.70
C GLY A 161 5.19 8.93 20.85
N LEU A 162 6.25 8.42 20.19
CA LEU A 162 6.27 7.17 19.48
C LEU A 162 7.28 6.23 20.15
N GLU A 163 6.84 5.03 20.50
CA GLU A 163 7.64 3.95 21.05
C GLU A 163 7.88 2.91 19.97
N LYS A 164 9.13 2.56 19.71
CA LYS A 164 9.46 1.55 18.70
C LYS A 164 9.05 0.16 19.18
N ILE A 165 8.44 -0.61 18.31
CA ILE A 165 8.10 -2.01 18.52
C ILE A 165 9.24 -2.85 17.96
N GLU A 166 9.95 -3.54 18.82
CA GLU A 166 11.19 -4.23 18.45
C GLU A 166 10.93 -5.57 17.76
N SER A 167 9.81 -6.23 18.06
CA SER A 167 9.52 -7.54 17.50
C SER A 167 8.04 -7.75 17.19
N ALA A 168 7.76 -8.71 16.31
CA ALA A 168 6.39 -9.13 16.02
C ALA A 168 5.66 -9.73 17.25
N ALA A 169 6.39 -10.20 18.26
CA ALA A 169 5.82 -10.74 19.49
C ALA A 169 5.22 -9.62 20.36
N ASP A 170 5.81 -8.43 20.32
CA ASP A 170 5.37 -7.28 21.11
C ASP A 170 4.01 -6.73 20.66
N LEU A 171 3.57 -7.04 19.43
CA LEU A 171 2.24 -6.70 18.95
C LEU A 171 1.12 -7.48 19.66
N ILE A 172 1.41 -8.68 20.18
CA ILE A 172 0.38 -9.57 20.75
C ILE A 172 -0.27 -8.93 22.00
N PRO A 173 0.49 -8.48 23.00
CA PRO A 173 -0.08 -7.85 24.19
C PRO A 173 -0.66 -6.45 23.92
N LEU A 174 -0.21 -5.76 22.87
CA LEU A 174 -0.70 -4.43 22.50
C LEU A 174 -2.04 -4.49 21.77
N GLY A 175 -2.26 -5.53 20.98
CA GLY A 175 -3.44 -5.67 20.11
C GLY A 175 -3.49 -4.64 18.99
N MET A 176 -4.70 -4.26 18.58
CA MET A 176 -4.93 -3.25 17.54
C MET A 176 -5.54 -1.98 18.15
N PRO A 177 -5.12 -0.80 17.70
CA PRO A 177 -5.75 0.44 18.10
C PRO A 177 -7.17 0.54 17.53
N PRO A 178 -8.06 1.32 18.16
CA PRO A 178 -9.35 1.62 17.57
C PRO A 178 -9.16 2.37 16.25
N THR A 179 -9.94 2.00 15.24
CA THR A 179 -9.99 2.68 13.95
C THR A 179 -11.28 2.35 13.22
N SER A 180 -11.85 3.36 12.56
CA SER A 180 -12.98 3.19 11.64
C SER A 180 -12.54 2.88 10.21
N HIS A 181 -11.25 2.94 9.91
CA HIS A 181 -10.68 2.79 8.56
C HIS A 181 -10.95 1.43 7.95
N THR A 182 -11.21 1.44 6.65
CA THR A 182 -11.30 0.25 5.78
C THR A 182 -10.35 0.40 4.59
N PRO A 183 -9.68 -0.64 4.14
CA PRO A 183 -9.59 -2.01 4.66
C PRO A 183 -9.10 -2.09 6.09
N HIS A 184 -9.78 -2.88 6.94
CA HIS A 184 -9.33 -3.10 8.30
C HIS A 184 -8.08 -3.99 8.32
N LYS A 185 -7.07 -3.57 9.07
CA LYS A 185 -5.82 -4.33 9.23
C LYS A 185 -5.80 -4.98 10.60
N ASP A 186 -5.43 -6.25 10.67
CA ASP A 186 -5.32 -6.98 11.93
C ASP A 186 -3.84 -7.25 12.32
N THR A 187 -3.63 -7.81 13.51
CA THR A 187 -2.28 -8.14 13.99
C THR A 187 -1.55 -9.12 13.08
N TRP A 188 -2.28 -10.05 12.42
CA TRP A 188 -1.69 -10.97 11.45
C TRP A 188 -1.11 -10.20 10.24
N TYR A 189 -1.87 -9.21 9.72
CA TYR A 189 -1.40 -8.36 8.63
C TYR A 189 -0.13 -7.58 9.00
N LEU A 190 -0.13 -6.89 10.17
CA LEU A 190 1.03 -6.14 10.64
C LEU A 190 2.28 -7.01 10.74
N ARG A 191 2.14 -8.17 11.38
CA ARG A 191 3.26 -9.12 11.54
C ARG A 191 3.81 -9.55 10.20
N ARG A 192 2.93 -9.98 9.28
CA ARG A 192 3.30 -10.45 7.96
C ARG A 192 3.92 -9.33 7.12
N ARG A 193 3.27 -8.17 7.07
CA ARG A 193 3.63 -7.08 6.18
C ARG A 193 4.88 -6.33 6.63
N TYR A 194 5.07 -6.12 7.91
CA TYR A 194 6.12 -5.23 8.40
C TYR A 194 7.25 -5.93 9.14
N PHE A 195 7.02 -7.07 9.75
CA PHE A 195 8.08 -7.81 10.45
C PHE A 195 8.64 -8.99 9.64
N HIS A 196 7.83 -9.60 8.77
CA HIS A 196 8.22 -10.78 7.99
C HIS A 196 8.34 -10.50 6.49
N TYR A 197 8.43 -9.23 6.09
CA TYR A 197 8.64 -8.90 4.69
C TYR A 197 10.07 -9.25 4.26
N PRO A 198 10.27 -9.97 3.14
CA PRO A 198 11.58 -10.57 2.84
C PRO A 198 12.63 -9.58 2.34
N TYR A 199 12.26 -8.36 1.94
CA TYR A 199 13.17 -7.43 1.27
C TYR A 199 13.44 -6.13 2.02
N PHE A 200 12.48 -5.64 2.79
CA PHE A 200 12.61 -4.37 3.47
C PHE A 200 12.47 -4.51 4.98
N HIS A 201 13.22 -3.71 5.67
CA HIS A 201 13.03 -3.49 7.10
C HIS A 201 12.13 -2.29 7.31
N TYR A 202 11.12 -2.46 8.16
CA TYR A 202 10.20 -1.41 8.58
C TYR A 202 10.38 -1.14 10.06
N ASP A 203 10.27 0.13 10.44
CA ASP A 203 10.14 0.54 11.83
C ASP A 203 8.67 0.70 12.16
N VAL A 204 8.17 -0.11 13.08
CA VAL A 204 6.79 -0.04 13.58
C VAL A 204 6.82 0.69 14.92
N TRP A 205 6.00 1.72 15.02
CA TRP A 205 5.93 2.59 16.18
C TRP A 205 4.54 2.54 16.79
N ALA A 206 4.44 2.50 18.13
CA ALA A 206 3.19 2.63 18.87
C ALA A 206 3.07 4.02 19.48
N ALA A 207 1.92 4.67 19.27
CA ALA A 207 1.49 5.84 20.01
C ALA A 207 0.59 5.40 21.18
N ARG A 208 0.95 5.78 22.40
CA ARG A 208 0.22 5.37 23.61
C ARG A 208 -0.04 6.56 24.50
N GLU A 209 -1.18 6.52 25.20
CA GLU A 209 -1.55 7.50 26.22
C GLU A 209 -2.17 6.78 27.41
N HIS A 210 -1.67 7.04 28.60
CA HIS A 210 -2.14 6.38 29.85
C HIS A 210 -2.20 4.85 29.74
N GLY A 211 -1.20 4.25 29.06
CA GLY A 211 -1.13 2.81 28.85
C GLY A 211 -2.01 2.27 27.71
N LYS A 212 -2.89 3.08 27.14
CA LYS A 212 -3.78 2.69 26.04
C LYS A 212 -3.11 2.94 24.68
N LEU A 213 -3.17 1.96 23.79
CA LEU A 213 -2.72 2.10 22.41
C LEU A 213 -3.72 2.97 21.63
N LEU A 214 -3.21 3.99 20.95
CA LEU A 214 -3.99 4.92 20.14
C LEU A 214 -3.74 4.74 18.63
N ALA A 215 -2.50 4.45 18.23
CA ALA A 215 -2.16 4.23 16.85
C ALA A 215 -0.88 3.40 16.68
N TYR A 216 -0.74 2.78 15.51
CA TYR A 216 0.55 2.38 14.95
C TYR A 216 0.93 3.31 13.80
N VAL A 217 2.20 3.67 13.74
CA VAL A 217 2.83 4.34 12.61
C VAL A 217 3.88 3.41 12.05
N VAL A 218 3.96 3.26 10.75
CA VAL A 218 5.00 2.44 10.11
C VAL A 218 5.84 3.32 9.20
N THR A 219 7.15 3.28 9.42
CA THR A 219 8.10 4.03 8.61
C THR A 219 9.15 3.12 8.00
N ARG A 220 9.76 3.59 6.91
CA ARG A 220 10.92 2.96 6.29
C ARG A 220 11.93 4.01 5.89
N THR A 221 13.16 3.88 6.34
CA THR A 221 14.26 4.73 5.88
C THR A 221 14.86 4.13 4.60
N VAL A 222 14.99 4.97 3.57
CA VAL A 222 15.60 4.62 2.29
C VAL A 222 16.79 5.55 2.06
N THR A 223 17.92 4.98 1.65
CA THR A 223 19.12 5.77 1.34
C THR A 223 19.38 5.76 -0.15
N ALA A 224 19.40 6.93 -0.77
CA ALA A 224 19.78 7.11 -2.16
C ALA A 224 21.32 7.07 -2.29
N LYS A 225 21.87 5.88 -2.56
CA LYS A 225 23.32 5.67 -2.56
C LYS A 225 24.05 6.45 -3.65
N GLU A 226 23.44 6.61 -4.82
CA GLU A 226 24.02 7.30 -5.98
C GLU A 226 24.07 8.81 -5.80
N THR A 227 23.42 9.37 -4.79
CA THR A 227 23.39 10.80 -4.48
C THR A 227 24.02 11.13 -3.12
N GLY A 228 25.16 10.50 -2.79
CA GLY A 228 25.87 10.81 -1.55
C GLY A 228 25.25 10.19 -0.29
N CYS A 229 24.50 9.10 -0.42
CA CYS A 229 23.87 8.38 0.70
C CYS A 229 22.84 9.23 1.47
N VAL A 230 22.07 10.06 0.78
CA VAL A 230 21.04 10.89 1.40
C VAL A 230 19.87 10.01 1.88
N PRO A 231 19.52 10.02 3.17
CA PRO A 231 18.38 9.29 3.68
C PRO A 231 17.06 10.04 3.44
N VAL A 232 16.01 9.26 3.24
CA VAL A 232 14.62 9.69 3.16
C VAL A 232 13.78 8.76 4.03
N VAL A 233 12.85 9.30 4.79
CA VAL A 233 11.89 8.50 5.55
C VAL A 233 10.57 8.41 4.76
N ARG A 234 10.01 7.23 4.68
CA ARG A 234 8.67 7.02 4.15
C ARG A 234 7.73 6.62 5.27
N LEU A 235 6.69 7.39 5.49
CA LEU A 235 5.56 6.98 6.29
C LEU A 235 4.69 6.12 5.37
N VAL A 236 4.76 4.81 5.56
CA VAL A 236 4.16 3.84 4.64
C VAL A 236 2.83 3.30 5.12
N ASP A 237 2.51 3.48 6.42
CA ASP A 237 1.21 3.13 6.99
C ASP A 237 0.93 3.87 8.30
N PHE A 238 -0.34 4.11 8.58
CA PHE A 238 -0.87 4.61 9.85
C PHE A 238 -2.18 3.86 10.16
N ILE A 239 -2.28 3.32 11.37
CA ILE A 239 -3.46 2.59 11.84
C ILE A 239 -3.88 3.21 13.15
N GLY A 240 -5.04 3.85 13.18
CA GLY A 240 -5.58 4.60 14.32
C GLY A 240 -6.68 5.53 13.85
N GLU A 241 -7.30 6.26 14.75
CA GLU A 241 -8.25 7.33 14.40
C GLU A 241 -7.48 8.55 13.85
N ASP A 242 -8.04 9.24 12.86
CA ASP A 242 -7.44 10.40 12.19
C ASP A 242 -6.92 11.46 13.18
N GLN A 243 -7.69 11.71 14.25
CA GLN A 243 -7.38 12.73 15.25
C GLN A 243 -6.12 12.45 16.08
N VAL A 244 -5.58 11.25 16.01
CA VAL A 244 -4.30 10.91 16.66
C VAL A 244 -3.11 11.45 15.87
N LEU A 245 -3.21 11.49 14.54
CA LEU A 245 -2.11 11.87 13.66
C LEU A 245 -1.55 13.29 13.92
N PRO A 246 -2.38 14.35 14.10
CA PRO A 246 -1.89 15.69 14.44
C PRO A 246 -1.06 15.74 15.72
N ARG A 247 -1.38 14.91 16.70
CA ARG A 247 -0.71 14.83 17.99
C ARG A 247 0.71 14.22 17.91
N LEU A 248 1.02 13.57 16.78
CA LEU A 248 2.31 12.91 16.52
C LEU A 248 3.34 13.80 15.84
N GLY A 249 2.99 15.05 15.49
CA GLY A 249 3.84 15.91 14.66
C GLY A 249 5.26 16.07 15.16
N ALA A 250 5.49 16.26 16.47
CA ALA A 250 6.84 16.39 17.06
C ALA A 250 7.58 15.04 17.09
N ALA A 251 6.89 13.93 17.27
CA ALA A 251 7.51 12.60 17.23
C ALA A 251 7.98 12.23 15.83
N LEU A 252 7.19 12.56 14.79
CA LEU A 252 7.59 12.40 13.39
C LEU A 252 8.77 13.30 13.02
N ASP A 253 8.82 14.54 13.56
CA ASP A 253 9.98 15.43 13.43
C ASP A 253 11.24 14.86 14.11
N ALA A 254 11.08 14.16 15.24
CA ALA A 254 12.17 13.48 15.90
C ALA A 254 12.75 12.34 15.07
N ILE A 255 11.91 11.57 14.36
CA ILE A 255 12.37 10.54 13.43
C ILE A 255 13.19 11.16 12.29
N LEU A 256 12.70 12.25 11.67
CA LEU A 256 13.44 12.98 10.63
C LEU A 256 14.82 13.43 11.11
N ARG A 257 14.90 14.02 12.30
CA ARG A 257 16.19 14.49 12.87
C ARG A 257 17.11 13.34 13.22
N HIS A 258 16.59 12.25 13.79
CA HIS A 258 17.41 11.10 14.17
C HIS A 258 18.04 10.39 12.96
N THR A 259 17.28 10.31 11.87
CA THR A 259 17.74 9.69 10.62
C THR A 259 18.54 10.64 9.74
N ASP A 260 18.63 11.92 10.09
CA ASP A 260 19.14 13.00 9.24
C ASP A 260 18.54 12.97 7.83
N ALA A 261 17.26 12.63 7.74
CA ALA A 261 16.58 12.48 6.46
C ALA A 261 16.27 13.83 5.81
N GLU A 262 16.37 13.85 4.48
CA GLU A 262 16.10 15.06 3.71
C GLU A 262 14.60 15.44 3.75
N TYR A 263 13.75 14.44 3.72
CA TYR A 263 12.30 14.59 3.89
C TYR A 263 11.68 13.29 4.40
N MET A 264 10.43 13.41 4.87
CA MET A 264 9.50 12.32 5.09
C MET A 264 8.36 12.47 4.11
N ASP A 265 8.01 11.41 3.36
CA ASP A 265 6.88 11.42 2.44
C ASP A 265 5.83 10.38 2.81
N CYS A 266 4.61 10.61 2.35
CA CYS A 266 3.49 9.70 2.51
C CYS A 266 2.53 9.80 1.32
N TYR A 267 2.12 8.67 0.77
CA TYR A 267 0.99 8.59 -0.15
C TYR A 267 -0.21 8.08 0.62
N ASN A 268 -1.28 8.86 0.64
CA ASN A 268 -2.48 8.52 1.38
C ASN A 268 -3.76 8.99 0.69
N VAL A 269 -4.80 8.16 0.79
CA VAL A 269 -6.19 8.49 0.47
C VAL A 269 -7.02 8.26 1.73
N GLY A 270 -7.99 9.11 1.98
CA GLY A 270 -9.02 8.94 3.00
C GLY A 270 -8.84 9.79 4.24
N ILE A 271 -7.61 10.05 4.68
CA ILE A 271 -7.37 10.99 5.77
C ILE A 271 -7.41 12.42 5.21
N PRO A 272 -8.23 13.33 5.78
CA PRO A 272 -8.36 14.70 5.32
C PRO A 272 -7.04 15.47 5.28
N ALA A 273 -6.86 16.34 4.27
CA ALA A 273 -5.62 17.12 4.08
C ALA A 273 -5.28 18.01 5.27
N GLU A 274 -6.28 18.58 5.93
CA GLU A 274 -6.11 19.41 7.13
C GLU A 274 -5.53 18.64 8.33
N ILE A 275 -5.81 17.34 8.43
CA ILE A 275 -5.21 16.46 9.45
C ILE A 275 -3.71 16.31 9.17
N TRP A 276 -3.34 16.06 7.91
CA TRP A 276 -1.95 16.00 7.49
C TRP A 276 -1.20 17.32 7.71
N GLN A 277 -1.84 18.44 7.37
CA GLN A 277 -1.26 19.77 7.58
C GLN A 277 -1.02 20.05 9.06
N THR A 278 -1.96 19.71 9.93
CA THR A 278 -1.81 19.87 11.38
C THR A 278 -0.74 18.94 11.95
N ALA A 279 -0.53 17.75 11.34
CA ALA A 279 0.58 16.86 11.67
C ALA A 279 1.94 17.36 11.13
N GLY A 280 1.96 18.45 10.36
CA GLY A 280 3.17 19.08 9.83
C GLY A 280 3.58 18.61 8.43
N PHE A 281 2.65 18.07 7.64
CA PHE A 281 2.87 17.71 6.26
C PHE A 281 2.29 18.76 5.32
N THR A 282 2.87 18.83 4.12
CA THR A 282 2.36 19.63 3.00
C THR A 282 1.90 18.67 1.89
N GLU A 283 0.74 18.91 1.33
CA GLU A 283 0.31 18.19 0.13
C GLU A 283 1.09 18.71 -1.08
N ARG A 284 1.61 17.78 -1.90
CA ARG A 284 2.24 18.13 -3.17
C ARG A 284 1.15 18.36 -4.22
N VAL A 285 1.16 19.53 -4.82
CA VAL A 285 0.24 19.89 -5.90
C VAL A 285 0.83 19.43 -7.24
N GLU A 286 0.03 18.75 -8.05
CA GLU A 286 0.45 18.31 -9.38
C GLU A 286 0.74 19.51 -10.30
N GLY A 287 1.91 19.49 -10.97
CA GLY A 287 2.28 20.52 -11.94
C GLY A 287 2.81 21.82 -11.36
N ASP A 288 2.91 21.97 -10.04
CA ASP A 288 3.44 23.20 -9.40
C ASP A 288 4.96 23.35 -9.48
N GLY A 289 5.67 22.33 -9.93
CA GLY A 289 7.14 22.30 -10.01
C GLY A 289 7.84 21.84 -8.73
N CYS A 290 7.10 21.55 -7.65
CA CYS A 290 7.63 20.88 -6.47
C CYS A 290 7.97 19.41 -6.80
N ILE A 291 9.20 18.99 -6.49
CA ILE A 291 9.65 17.60 -6.73
C ILE A 291 9.98 16.94 -5.40
N ILE A 292 9.28 15.86 -5.10
CA ILE A 292 9.52 14.97 -3.95
C ILE A 292 9.68 13.55 -4.50
N PRO A 293 10.90 13.07 -4.75
CA PRO A 293 11.15 11.82 -5.44
C PRO A 293 10.65 10.59 -4.68
N ASN A 294 9.99 9.67 -5.39
CA ASN A 294 9.61 8.38 -4.84
C ASN A 294 10.62 7.27 -5.17
N TYR A 295 11.17 7.22 -6.38
CA TYR A 295 12.18 6.23 -6.76
C TYR A 295 13.58 6.74 -6.41
N LEU A 296 14.30 5.98 -5.55
CA LEU A 296 15.60 6.36 -5.01
C LEU A 296 16.72 5.35 -5.33
N THR A 297 16.41 4.30 -6.11
CA THR A 297 17.38 3.27 -6.51
C THR A 297 17.02 2.74 -7.92
N PRO A 298 17.66 3.23 -8.99
CA PRO A 298 18.40 4.51 -9.04
C PRO A 298 17.50 5.71 -8.75
N PRO A 299 18.03 6.84 -8.26
CA PRO A 299 17.20 8.00 -7.94
C PRO A 299 16.64 8.64 -9.22
N LEU A 300 15.32 8.70 -9.31
CA LEU A 300 14.61 9.50 -10.31
C LEU A 300 14.20 10.80 -9.65
N ARG A 301 14.79 11.91 -10.09
CA ARG A 301 14.45 13.26 -9.60
C ARG A 301 13.18 13.77 -10.27
N ASP A 302 12.11 13.01 -10.07
CA ASP A 302 10.80 13.29 -10.63
C ASP A 302 9.70 12.82 -9.66
N ASN A 303 8.52 13.36 -9.84
CA ASN A 303 7.33 12.94 -9.10
C ASN A 303 6.74 11.68 -9.71
N THR A 304 6.19 10.83 -8.86
CA THR A 304 5.47 9.64 -9.28
C THR A 304 4.02 9.77 -8.84
N GLU A 305 3.11 9.62 -9.78
CA GLU A 305 1.67 9.60 -9.48
C GLU A 305 1.18 8.17 -9.35
N TYR A 306 0.37 7.92 -8.33
CA TYR A 306 -0.28 6.64 -8.06
C TYR A 306 -1.78 6.80 -8.11
N TYR A 307 -2.47 5.74 -8.54
CA TYR A 307 -3.93 5.71 -8.63
C TYR A 307 -4.47 4.48 -7.93
N TYR A 308 -5.70 4.56 -7.46
CA TYR A 308 -6.35 3.50 -6.69
C TYR A 308 -7.76 3.25 -7.17
N PHE A 309 -8.34 2.15 -6.73
CA PHE A 309 -9.78 1.95 -6.68
C PHE A 309 -10.21 1.30 -5.36
N THR A 310 -11.48 1.46 -5.04
CA THR A 310 -12.18 0.73 -3.98
C THR A 310 -13.64 0.51 -4.36
N ASN A 311 -14.20 -0.66 -4.04
CA ASN A 311 -15.64 -0.92 -4.19
C ASN A 311 -16.46 -0.38 -3.01
N LYS A 312 -15.79 0.12 -1.95
CA LYS A 312 -16.42 0.66 -0.74
C LYS A 312 -15.70 1.92 -0.29
N PRO A 313 -16.22 3.11 -0.65
CA PRO A 313 -15.56 4.38 -0.34
C PRO A 313 -15.73 4.84 1.12
N GLU A 314 -16.70 4.28 1.86
CA GLU A 314 -16.97 4.69 3.23
C GLU A 314 -15.81 4.32 4.15
N ASN A 315 -15.25 5.31 4.83
CA ASN A 315 -14.08 5.18 5.71
C ASN A 315 -12.87 4.54 5.03
N PHE A 316 -12.79 4.62 3.69
CA PHE A 316 -11.69 4.05 2.93
C PHE A 316 -10.40 4.83 3.18
N VAL A 317 -9.38 4.13 3.64
CA VAL A 317 -8.04 4.69 3.84
C VAL A 317 -7.00 3.76 3.20
N LEU A 318 -6.11 4.36 2.42
CA LEU A 318 -5.04 3.67 1.73
C LEU A 318 -3.70 4.35 1.98
N PHE A 319 -2.67 3.54 2.20
CA PHE A 319 -1.28 3.95 2.33
C PHE A 319 -0.36 3.28 1.31
N LYS A 320 0.86 3.81 1.17
CA LYS A 320 1.85 3.31 0.20
C LYS A 320 2.17 1.83 0.35
N ALA A 321 2.18 1.29 1.58
CA ALA A 321 2.51 -0.13 1.81
C ALA A 321 1.33 -1.09 1.59
N ASP A 322 0.15 -0.58 1.28
CA ASP A 322 -1.03 -1.41 1.09
C ASP A 322 -0.94 -2.26 -0.18
N GLY A 323 -1.47 -3.46 -0.09
CA GLY A 323 -1.39 -4.44 -1.15
C GLY A 323 0.04 -4.93 -1.38
N ASP A 324 0.46 -4.90 -2.63
CA ASP A 324 1.82 -5.29 -3.07
C ASP A 324 2.76 -4.09 -3.28
N GLN A 325 2.33 -2.90 -2.87
CA GLN A 325 3.12 -1.69 -3.07
C GLN A 325 4.19 -1.51 -1.97
N ASP A 326 5.04 -0.48 -2.10
CA ASP A 326 6.30 -0.37 -1.35
C ASP A 326 7.11 -1.67 -1.44
N ARG A 327 7.43 -2.08 -2.64
CA ARG A 327 8.18 -3.29 -3.00
C ARG A 327 9.51 -2.94 -3.66
N PRO A 328 10.50 -3.85 -3.65
CA PRO A 328 11.76 -3.62 -4.34
C PRO A 328 11.54 -3.55 -5.86
N ASN A 329 12.32 -2.69 -6.50
CA ASN A 329 12.41 -2.66 -7.95
C ASN A 329 13.35 -3.80 -8.38
N LEU A 330 12.77 -4.93 -8.73
CA LEU A 330 13.49 -6.13 -9.18
C LEU A 330 13.31 -6.26 -10.70
N THR A 331 14.40 -6.35 -11.40
CA THR A 331 14.47 -6.68 -12.83
C THR A 331 14.49 -8.18 -13.06
#